data_0059ecc347545c6be38388b3b36b1894
#
_entry.id   0059ecc347545c6be38388b3b36b1894
#
_cell.length_a   1.000
_cell.length_b   1.000
_cell.length_c   1.000
_cell.angle_alpha   90.00
_cell.angle_beta   90.00
_cell.angle_gamma   90.00
#
_symmetry.space_group_name_H-M   'P 1'
#
loop_
_entity.id
_entity.type
_entity.pdbx_description
1 polymer ?
#
loop_
_entity_poly.entity_id
_entity_poly.type
_entity_poly.pdbx_seq_one_letter_code
_entity_poly.pdbx_strand_id
1 'polypeptide(L)'
;MNWMKMSLCRVPLALIALCLAACGSQPLVAGFDVQPPVITPNGDGKDDVAEVKYSLTSSAAVSVTLLASNGKVYALRSNQPRSPGNYDFLFGGVVDGVVLPNGDYQLRLDARAQDGQVMTADRPVSIKDSDTKLPEIQNFTVFPSRFTPNQDGIDDRVTISYNLTKRANVFVFLLDPAGRKFPVPERADNAIKPGEPGVHTYDYEGGVDLGAMPPPDGTYQVTAEATDDSGNLVRATAPLTVVDGGVPRAEIVGATAIIAPTSVPLGGTLRFTATVGNIGTVPIRTKGPWSGTLYESLQNFNTLAQYEEPGLFRVGVDFEGNSSGRFYPYRWGLGKESDLTVKTLNGQKYYYLMPNQRVVVSGLIKIVDKNQFNPIAPFFWVGLYHEQVRIVNDRIAPTRVTIGF
;
A
#
# COMPACT_ATOMS: atom_id res chain seq x y z
N MET A 1 -40.53 92.88 -63.60
CA MET A 1 -40.66 93.63 -62.33
C MET A 1 -40.81 92.54 -61.25
N ASN A 2 -39.79 92.34 -60.53
CA ASN A 2 -39.74 91.87 -59.17
C ASN A 2 -38.45 91.14 -58.86
N TRP A 3 -37.89 91.61 -57.86
CA TRP A 3 -36.59 91.48 -57.32
C TRP A 3 -36.21 90.08 -56.81
N MET A 4 -35.00 89.70 -57.17
CA MET A 4 -34.27 88.54 -56.66
C MET A 4 -33.67 88.91 -55.34
N LYS A 5 -34.06 88.20 -54.28
CA LYS A 5 -33.36 88.25 -52.98
C LYS A 5 -32.42 87.06 -52.83
N MET A 6 -31.11 87.30 -52.84
CA MET A 6 -30.10 86.34 -52.49
C MET A 6 -30.14 86.09 -50.99
N SER A 7 -30.31 84.82 -50.65
CA SER A 7 -30.21 84.35 -49.24
C SER A 7 -28.83 83.73 -49.03
N LEU A 8 -28.02 84.33 -48.16
CA LEU A 8 -26.74 83.80 -47.72
C LEU A 8 -26.94 82.54 -46.91
N CYS A 9 -26.37 81.42 -47.35
CA CYS A 9 -26.28 80.15 -46.56
C CYS A 9 -25.14 80.26 -45.55
N ARG A 10 -25.48 80.30 -44.29
CA ARG A 10 -24.50 80.19 -43.14
C ARG A 10 -24.25 78.73 -42.87
N VAL A 11 -23.03 78.25 -43.12
CA VAL A 11 -22.52 76.95 -42.71
C VAL A 11 -22.20 76.96 -41.23
N PRO A 12 -22.78 76.06 -40.37
CA PRO A 12 -22.34 75.97 -38.99
C PRO A 12 -21.04 75.12 -38.89
N LEU A 13 -20.07 75.72 -38.29
CA LEU A 13 -18.80 75.05 -37.95
C LEU A 13 -19.08 73.99 -36.87
N ALA A 14 -19.16 72.68 -37.20
CA ALA A 14 -19.29 71.62 -36.28
C ALA A 14 -17.96 71.43 -35.56
N LEU A 15 -17.94 71.72 -34.29
CA LEU A 15 -16.82 71.44 -33.35
C LEU A 15 -16.80 69.92 -33.11
N ILE A 16 -15.85 69.21 -33.74
CA ILE A 16 -15.55 67.79 -33.46
C ILE A 16 -14.79 67.79 -32.14
N ALA A 17 -15.51 67.48 -31.05
CA ALA A 17 -14.89 67.14 -29.74
C ALA A 17 -14.26 65.74 -29.90
N LEU A 18 -12.94 65.69 -30.02
CA LEU A 18 -12.19 64.44 -29.99
C LEU A 18 -12.24 63.94 -28.50
N CYS A 19 -13.14 63.00 -28.22
CA CYS A 19 -13.07 62.24 -26.98
C CYS A 19 -11.80 61.36 -27.03
N LEU A 20 -10.73 61.84 -26.43
CA LEU A 20 -9.60 61.03 -26.05
C LEU A 20 -10.13 60.02 -25.00
N ALA A 21 -10.57 58.85 -25.46
CA ALA A 21 -10.75 57.70 -24.58
C ALA A 21 -9.35 57.41 -24.03
N ALA A 22 -9.08 57.86 -22.82
CA ALA A 22 -7.95 57.39 -22.04
C ALA A 22 -8.16 55.87 -21.85
N CYS A 23 -7.51 55.07 -22.68
CA CYS A 23 -7.28 53.67 -22.38
C CYS A 23 -6.45 53.60 -21.09
N GLY A 24 -7.10 53.72 -19.94
CA GLY A 24 -6.50 53.36 -18.67
C GLY A 24 -6.17 51.89 -18.76
N SER A 25 -4.89 51.55 -18.84
CA SER A 25 -4.48 50.13 -18.72
C SER A 25 -5.01 49.59 -17.41
N GLN A 26 -5.85 48.58 -17.51
CA GLN A 26 -6.35 47.91 -16.31
C GLN A 26 -5.14 47.44 -15.47
N PRO A 27 -5.19 47.59 -14.15
CA PRO A 27 -4.10 47.12 -13.30
C PRO A 27 -3.92 45.60 -13.48
N LEU A 28 -2.67 45.12 -13.54
CA LEU A 28 -2.36 43.70 -13.75
C LEU A 28 -3.05 42.79 -12.74
N VAL A 29 -3.18 43.24 -11.48
CA VAL A 29 -3.97 42.61 -10.42
C VAL A 29 -5.23 43.45 -10.21
N ALA A 30 -6.39 42.93 -10.62
CA ALA A 30 -7.67 43.62 -10.50
C ALA A 30 -8.30 43.49 -9.10
N GLY A 31 -7.94 42.45 -8.37
CA GLY A 31 -8.42 42.21 -7.01
C GLY A 31 -7.45 41.36 -6.21
N PHE A 32 -7.33 41.61 -4.93
CA PHE A 32 -6.60 40.77 -3.96
C PHE A 32 -7.28 40.91 -2.61
N ASP A 33 -7.72 39.77 -2.02
CA ASP A 33 -8.47 39.76 -0.75
C ASP A 33 -8.13 38.54 0.09
N VAL A 34 -8.32 38.63 1.40
CA VAL A 34 -8.08 37.57 2.38
C VAL A 34 -9.24 37.56 3.39
N GLN A 35 -10.01 36.47 3.45
CA GLN A 35 -11.16 36.35 4.33
C GLN A 35 -11.18 35.01 5.07
N PRO A 36 -11.34 34.98 6.40
CA PRO A 36 -11.26 36.12 7.31
C PRO A 36 -9.82 36.66 7.44
N PRO A 37 -9.60 37.94 7.81
CA PRO A 37 -8.26 38.49 8.00
C PRO A 37 -7.59 38.03 9.31
N VAL A 38 -8.30 37.33 10.18
CA VAL A 38 -7.81 36.70 11.41
C VAL A 38 -8.10 35.22 11.35
N ILE A 39 -7.09 34.38 11.50
CA ILE A 39 -7.22 32.93 11.58
C ILE A 39 -6.71 32.40 12.92
N THR A 40 -7.29 31.26 13.34
CA THR A 40 -6.97 30.58 14.60
C THR A 40 -6.59 29.13 14.32
N PRO A 41 -5.42 28.84 13.74
CA PRO A 41 -5.05 27.48 13.31
C PRO A 41 -4.73 26.58 14.51
N ASN A 42 -5.76 26.10 15.18
CA ASN A 42 -5.71 25.21 16.35
C ASN A 42 -6.41 23.86 16.11
N GLY A 43 -7.03 23.68 14.93
CA GLY A 43 -7.69 22.45 14.54
C GLY A 43 -9.08 22.23 15.14
N ASP A 44 -9.74 23.29 15.64
CA ASP A 44 -11.09 23.20 16.22
C ASP A 44 -12.22 23.33 15.16
N GLY A 45 -11.84 23.59 13.90
CA GLY A 45 -12.75 23.75 12.77
C GLY A 45 -13.36 25.14 12.64
N LYS A 46 -12.93 26.12 13.45
CA LYS A 46 -13.45 27.48 13.43
C LYS A 46 -12.34 28.48 13.11
N ASP A 47 -12.50 29.19 12.02
CA ASP A 47 -11.54 30.21 11.54
C ASP A 47 -10.09 29.68 11.40
N ASP A 48 -9.91 28.37 11.23
CA ASP A 48 -8.59 27.76 11.07
C ASP A 48 -7.91 28.18 9.76
N VAL A 49 -8.70 28.57 8.74
CA VAL A 49 -8.20 28.91 7.40
C VAL A 49 -8.83 30.19 6.88
N ALA A 50 -8.04 30.97 6.15
CA ALA A 50 -8.51 32.07 5.33
C ALA A 50 -8.55 31.69 3.84
N GLU A 51 -9.56 32.14 3.13
CA GLU A 51 -9.62 32.08 1.68
C GLU A 51 -8.89 33.32 1.10
N VAL A 52 -7.89 33.06 0.27
CA VAL A 52 -7.12 34.10 -0.42
C VAL A 52 -7.58 34.14 -1.87
N LYS A 53 -8.08 35.30 -2.32
CA LYS A 53 -8.58 35.50 -3.68
C LYS A 53 -7.78 36.57 -4.40
N TYR A 54 -7.47 36.35 -5.67
CA TYR A 54 -6.90 37.38 -6.54
C TYR A 54 -7.36 37.22 -7.99
N SER A 55 -7.34 38.33 -8.72
CA SER A 55 -7.69 38.33 -10.16
C SER A 55 -6.62 39.02 -11.00
N LEU A 56 -6.34 38.44 -12.17
CA LEU A 56 -5.37 38.95 -13.14
C LEU A 56 -6.07 39.40 -14.41
N THR A 57 -5.67 40.54 -14.95
CA THR A 57 -6.17 41.10 -16.22
C THR A 57 -5.37 40.63 -17.41
N SER A 58 -4.10 40.21 -17.22
CA SER A 58 -3.23 39.64 -18.25
C SER A 58 -2.38 38.51 -17.69
N SER A 59 -1.74 37.72 -18.59
CA SER A 59 -0.86 36.63 -18.19
C SER A 59 0.35 37.14 -17.41
N ALA A 60 0.61 36.51 -16.26
CA ALA A 60 1.70 36.90 -15.38
C ALA A 60 2.31 35.71 -14.64
N ALA A 61 3.58 35.85 -14.24
CA ALA A 61 4.19 35.00 -13.24
C ALA A 61 3.85 35.56 -11.86
N VAL A 62 3.22 34.73 -11.01
CA VAL A 62 2.72 35.14 -9.69
C VAL A 62 3.55 34.50 -8.58
N SER A 63 3.97 35.29 -7.62
CA SER A 63 4.52 34.85 -6.35
C SER A 63 3.62 35.36 -5.21
N VAL A 64 3.46 34.52 -4.18
CA VAL A 64 2.76 34.89 -2.96
C VAL A 64 3.70 34.62 -1.78
N THR A 65 3.96 35.64 -1.00
CA THR A 65 4.83 35.56 0.17
C THR A 65 4.09 36.07 1.42
N LEU A 66 4.46 35.53 2.57
CA LEU A 66 4.00 35.99 3.86
C LEU A 66 5.17 36.67 4.60
N LEU A 67 4.99 37.92 5.00
CA LEU A 67 5.99 38.71 5.71
C LEU A 67 5.57 38.80 7.17
N ALA A 68 6.43 38.33 8.06
CA ALA A 68 6.25 38.48 9.51
C ALA A 68 6.76 39.87 9.99
N SER A 69 6.22 40.34 11.11
CA SER A 69 6.63 41.63 11.73
C SER A 69 8.11 41.67 12.12
N ASN A 70 8.77 40.54 12.33
CA ASN A 70 10.21 40.41 12.60
C ASN A 70 11.09 40.42 11.35
N GLY A 71 10.49 40.62 10.16
CA GLY A 71 11.19 40.65 8.87
C GLY A 71 11.40 39.31 8.22
N LYS A 72 10.96 38.19 8.85
CA LYS A 72 11.04 36.86 8.22
C LYS A 72 10.04 36.76 7.06
N VAL A 73 10.48 36.19 5.95
CA VAL A 73 9.68 35.99 4.73
C VAL A 73 9.48 34.51 4.49
N TYR A 74 8.23 34.12 4.25
CA TYR A 74 7.84 32.75 3.93
C TYR A 74 7.26 32.72 2.52
N ALA A 75 7.77 31.84 1.66
CA ALA A 75 7.27 31.66 0.31
C ALA A 75 6.08 30.69 0.32
N LEU A 76 4.89 31.14 -0.06
CA LEU A 76 3.70 30.30 -0.23
C LEU A 76 3.56 29.81 -1.66
N ARG A 77 3.89 30.67 -2.63
CA ARG A 77 3.90 30.36 -4.06
C ARG A 77 5.08 31.09 -4.70
N SER A 78 5.79 30.43 -5.60
CA SER A 78 6.95 31.03 -6.26
C SER A 78 6.81 30.97 -7.77
N ASN A 79 6.80 32.13 -8.41
CA ASN A 79 6.90 32.31 -9.85
C ASN A 79 5.97 31.41 -10.68
N GLN A 80 4.71 31.23 -10.25
CA GLN A 80 3.75 30.40 -10.93
C GLN A 80 3.16 31.12 -12.15
N PRO A 81 3.25 30.55 -13.37
CA PRO A 81 2.62 31.12 -14.55
C PRO A 81 1.09 31.03 -14.41
N ARG A 82 0.40 32.15 -14.64
CA ARG A 82 -1.06 32.27 -14.58
C ARG A 82 -1.56 33.02 -15.79
N SER A 83 -2.68 32.56 -16.38
CA SER A 83 -3.43 33.27 -17.40
C SER A 83 -4.33 34.35 -16.78
N PRO A 84 -4.94 35.27 -17.58
CA PRO A 84 -5.99 36.16 -17.06
C PRO A 84 -7.12 35.37 -16.42
N GLY A 85 -7.64 35.80 -15.28
CA GLY A 85 -8.72 35.09 -14.58
C GLY A 85 -8.70 35.30 -13.07
N ASN A 86 -9.64 34.62 -12.40
CA ASN A 86 -9.78 34.60 -10.94
C ASN A 86 -9.12 33.36 -10.36
N TYR A 87 -8.44 33.52 -9.25
CA TYR A 87 -7.71 32.48 -8.54
C TYR A 87 -8.01 32.58 -7.04
N ASP A 88 -8.06 31.40 -6.42
CA ASP A 88 -8.21 31.28 -4.97
C ASP A 88 -7.33 30.15 -4.41
N PHE A 89 -7.03 30.22 -3.13
CA PHE A 89 -6.43 29.16 -2.35
C PHE A 89 -6.70 29.36 -0.86
N LEU A 90 -6.63 28.26 -0.09
CA LEU A 90 -6.77 28.30 1.36
C LEU A 90 -5.40 28.49 2.02
N PHE A 91 -5.36 29.38 3.02
CA PHE A 91 -4.20 29.63 3.86
C PHE A 91 -4.56 29.33 5.33
N GLY A 92 -4.02 28.25 5.90
CA GLY A 92 -4.22 27.80 7.27
C GLY A 92 -3.05 28.14 8.21
N GLY A 93 -2.26 29.14 7.91
CA GLY A 93 -1.11 29.49 8.76
C GLY A 93 0.04 28.48 8.77
N VAL A 94 0.03 27.50 7.86
CA VAL A 94 1.05 26.43 7.78
C VAL A 94 2.05 26.75 6.67
N VAL A 95 3.33 26.67 6.99
CA VAL A 95 4.43 26.80 6.03
C VAL A 95 5.44 25.68 6.27
N ASP A 96 5.79 24.97 5.19
CA ASP A 96 6.70 23.81 5.24
C ASP A 96 6.30 22.74 6.29
N GLY A 97 4.99 22.57 6.49
CA GLY A 97 4.45 21.60 7.43
C GLY A 97 4.53 22.04 8.90
N VAL A 98 4.70 23.33 9.17
CA VAL A 98 4.71 23.86 10.54
C VAL A 98 3.73 25.02 10.64
N VAL A 99 2.88 24.99 11.66
CA VAL A 99 1.98 26.10 12.00
C VAL A 99 2.79 27.29 12.47
N LEU A 100 2.51 28.45 11.91
CA LEU A 100 3.18 29.70 12.28
C LEU A 100 2.72 30.19 13.66
N PRO A 101 3.60 30.84 14.43
CA PRO A 101 3.24 31.39 15.74
C PRO A 101 2.24 32.55 15.63
N ASN A 102 1.57 32.84 16.73
CA ASN A 102 0.71 34.01 16.86
C ASN A 102 1.46 35.29 16.46
N GLY A 103 0.80 36.16 15.72
CA GLY A 103 1.38 37.40 15.27
C GLY A 103 0.62 38.06 14.12
N ASP A 104 1.06 39.26 13.76
CA ASP A 104 0.59 39.97 12.59
C ASP A 104 1.53 39.73 11.42
N TYR A 105 0.96 39.42 10.30
CA TYR A 105 1.65 39.13 9.06
C TYR A 105 1.08 39.97 7.92
N GLN A 106 1.86 40.08 6.85
CA GLN A 106 1.42 40.71 5.63
C GLN A 106 1.53 39.70 4.47
N LEU A 107 0.41 39.37 3.88
CA LEU A 107 0.36 38.55 2.68
C LEU A 107 0.63 39.46 1.48
N ARG A 108 1.72 39.18 0.74
CA ARG A 108 2.16 39.93 -0.43
C ARG A 108 1.99 39.08 -1.68
N LEU A 109 1.31 39.64 -2.67
CA LEU A 109 1.18 39.10 -4.00
C LEU A 109 2.01 39.95 -4.97
N ASP A 110 3.00 39.33 -5.64
CA ASP A 110 3.79 39.92 -6.70
C ASP A 110 3.41 39.27 -8.03
N ALA A 111 2.96 40.08 -8.99
CA ALA A 111 2.62 39.64 -10.34
C ALA A 111 3.55 40.32 -11.35
N ARG A 112 4.16 39.55 -12.26
CA ARG A 112 5.03 40.03 -13.31
C ARG A 112 4.52 39.58 -14.68
N ALA A 113 4.07 40.48 -15.49
CA ALA A 113 3.61 40.19 -16.85
C ALA A 113 4.80 40.03 -17.83
N GLN A 114 4.53 39.43 -18.99
CA GLN A 114 5.56 39.19 -20.01
C GLN A 114 6.07 40.49 -20.66
N ASP A 115 5.26 41.53 -20.69
CA ASP A 115 5.64 42.87 -21.18
C ASP A 115 6.51 43.66 -20.17
N GLY A 116 6.84 43.08 -19.03
CA GLY A 116 7.65 43.68 -17.98
C GLY A 116 6.85 44.45 -16.92
N GLN A 117 5.53 44.57 -17.04
CA GLN A 117 4.71 45.20 -16.01
C GLN A 117 4.82 44.35 -14.70
N VAL A 118 5.05 45.04 -13.58
CA VAL A 118 5.13 44.46 -12.25
C VAL A 118 4.07 45.12 -11.36
N MET A 119 3.33 44.34 -10.63
CA MET A 119 2.38 44.83 -9.62
C MET A 119 2.56 44.05 -8.33
N THR A 120 2.62 44.75 -7.22
CA THR A 120 2.65 44.23 -5.86
C THR A 120 1.38 44.68 -5.13
N ALA A 121 0.74 43.75 -4.42
CA ALA A 121 -0.41 44.03 -3.57
C ALA A 121 -0.24 43.34 -2.20
N ASP A 122 -0.55 44.06 -1.13
CA ASP A 122 -0.41 43.57 0.24
C ASP A 122 -1.77 43.49 0.94
N ARG A 123 -1.96 42.46 1.78
CA ARG A 123 -3.12 42.31 2.66
C ARG A 123 -2.66 41.86 4.05
N PRO A 124 -3.17 42.49 5.12
CA PRO A 124 -2.87 42.06 6.48
C PRO A 124 -3.58 40.74 6.77
N VAL A 125 -2.94 39.87 7.53
CA VAL A 125 -3.50 38.67 8.10
C VAL A 125 -2.91 38.45 9.49
N SER A 126 -3.77 38.18 10.50
CA SER A 126 -3.34 37.93 11.87
C SER A 126 -3.56 36.46 12.21
N ILE A 127 -2.58 35.85 12.86
CA ILE A 127 -2.67 34.50 13.40
C ILE A 127 -2.80 34.59 14.92
N LYS A 128 -3.84 33.96 15.47
CA LYS A 128 -4.10 33.89 16.91
C LYS A 128 -4.39 32.45 17.32
N ASP A 129 -4.19 32.13 18.60
CA ASP A 129 -4.47 30.80 19.18
C ASP A 129 -3.92 29.62 18.35
N SER A 130 -2.77 29.84 17.71
CA SER A 130 -2.13 28.81 16.88
C SER A 130 -1.58 27.66 17.71
N ASP A 131 -1.86 26.42 17.30
CA ASP A 131 -1.26 25.23 17.90
C ASP A 131 0.07 24.91 17.24
N THR A 132 1.14 25.48 17.77
CA THR A 132 2.51 25.28 17.28
C THR A 132 3.18 24.04 17.87
N LYS A 133 2.51 23.28 18.76
CA LYS A 133 3.06 22.06 19.33
C LYS A 133 3.02 20.94 18.30
N LEU A 134 4.19 20.51 17.86
CA LEU A 134 4.32 19.42 16.91
C LEU A 134 3.87 18.08 17.51
N PRO A 135 3.23 17.20 16.72
CA PRO A 135 3.18 15.79 17.06
C PRO A 135 4.60 15.19 17.04
N GLU A 136 4.84 14.14 17.80
CA GLU A 136 6.12 13.42 17.77
C GLU A 136 5.87 11.95 17.48
N ILE A 137 6.69 11.38 16.60
CA ILE A 137 6.76 9.94 16.33
C ILE A 137 7.99 9.42 17.07
N GLN A 138 7.79 8.91 18.28
CA GLN A 138 8.87 8.42 19.15
C GLN A 138 9.07 6.92 18.94
N ASN A 139 10.32 6.44 19.14
CA ASN A 139 10.67 5.02 19.09
C ASN A 139 10.22 4.34 17.77
N PHE A 140 10.38 5.04 16.65
CA PHE A 140 10.06 4.47 15.34
C PHE A 140 11.01 3.31 15.03
N THR A 141 10.44 2.10 14.90
CA THR A 141 11.21 0.87 14.66
C THR A 141 10.64 0.08 13.49
N VAL A 142 11.54 -0.57 12.75
CA VAL A 142 11.22 -1.50 11.64
C VAL A 142 12.04 -2.76 11.87
N PHE A 143 11.37 -3.89 12.13
CA PHE A 143 12.05 -5.14 12.43
C PHE A 143 11.31 -6.35 11.83
N PRO A 144 12.02 -7.27 11.17
CA PRO A 144 13.42 -7.19 10.79
C PRO A 144 13.69 -6.10 9.75
N SER A 145 14.92 -5.64 9.59
CA SER A 145 15.31 -4.66 8.58
C SER A 145 15.43 -5.24 7.16
N ARG A 146 15.23 -6.56 7.03
CA ARG A 146 15.14 -7.32 5.79
C ARG A 146 14.02 -8.34 5.92
N PHE A 147 13.15 -8.43 4.91
CA PHE A 147 12.09 -9.44 4.89
C PHE A 147 11.88 -10.01 3.47
N THR A 148 11.26 -11.18 3.42
CA THR A 148 11.07 -11.97 2.21
C THR A 148 9.59 -12.27 2.03
N PRO A 149 8.77 -11.34 1.52
CA PRO A 149 7.31 -11.49 1.42
C PRO A 149 6.93 -12.50 0.34
N ASN A 150 6.99 -13.80 0.65
CA ASN A 150 6.73 -14.88 -0.31
C ASN A 150 5.95 -16.07 0.30
N GLN A 151 5.43 -15.92 1.54
CA GLN A 151 4.64 -16.92 2.26
C GLN A 151 5.35 -18.28 2.38
N ASP A 152 6.67 -18.31 2.53
CA ASP A 152 7.41 -19.55 2.79
C ASP A 152 7.58 -19.84 4.29
N GLY A 153 7.08 -18.96 5.16
CA GLY A 153 7.12 -19.05 6.63
C GLY A 153 8.43 -18.57 7.23
N ILE A 154 9.29 -17.89 6.45
CA ILE A 154 10.60 -17.41 6.91
C ILE A 154 10.75 -15.93 6.56
N ASP A 155 10.80 -15.09 7.58
CA ASP A 155 10.97 -13.64 7.42
C ASP A 155 9.94 -13.00 6.46
N ASP A 156 8.72 -13.58 6.36
CA ASP A 156 7.66 -13.13 5.48
C ASP A 156 7.06 -11.77 5.87
N ARG A 157 7.32 -11.33 7.09
CA ARG A 157 6.64 -10.17 7.70
C ARG A 157 7.63 -9.23 8.36
N VAL A 158 7.26 -7.95 8.37
CA VAL A 158 7.98 -6.90 9.08
C VAL A 158 7.03 -6.19 10.03
N THR A 159 7.48 -5.98 11.26
CA THR A 159 6.76 -5.18 12.25
C THR A 159 7.30 -3.76 12.21
N ILE A 160 6.39 -2.79 12.08
CA ILE A 160 6.69 -1.37 12.19
C ILE A 160 5.94 -0.86 13.42
N SER A 161 6.63 -0.17 14.31
CA SER A 161 5.99 0.40 15.50
C SER A 161 6.52 1.78 15.85
N TYR A 162 5.67 2.58 16.50
CA TYR A 162 6.00 3.89 17.02
C TYR A 162 5.08 4.28 18.18
N ASN A 163 5.47 5.30 18.93
CA ASN A 163 4.61 5.96 19.91
C ASN A 163 4.29 7.37 19.42
N LEU A 164 2.98 7.67 19.25
CA LEU A 164 2.49 8.98 18.88
C LEU A 164 2.17 9.80 20.15
N THR A 165 2.70 11.01 20.25
CA THR A 165 2.53 11.84 21.47
C THR A 165 1.31 12.75 21.44
N LYS A 166 0.79 13.07 20.26
CA LYS A 166 -0.34 13.97 20.02
C LYS A 166 -1.21 13.37 18.93
N ARG A 167 -2.52 13.57 19.00
CA ARG A 167 -3.43 13.15 17.94
C ARG A 167 -2.99 13.70 16.58
N ALA A 168 -2.85 12.81 15.60
CA ALA A 168 -2.46 13.15 14.24
C ALA A 168 -2.91 12.07 13.25
N ASN A 169 -3.21 12.44 12.03
CA ASN A 169 -3.37 11.47 10.95
C ASN A 169 -2.01 10.95 10.52
N VAL A 170 -1.78 9.64 10.70
CA VAL A 170 -0.49 9.02 10.38
C VAL A 170 -0.60 8.17 9.12
N PHE A 171 0.28 8.42 8.16
CA PHE A 171 0.40 7.65 6.94
C PHE A 171 1.76 6.94 6.90
N VAL A 172 1.73 5.60 6.92
CA VAL A 172 2.93 4.76 6.84
C VAL A 172 3.05 4.16 5.44
N PHE A 173 4.25 4.25 4.86
CA PHE A 173 4.53 3.72 3.52
C PHE A 173 6.00 3.39 3.35
N LEU A 174 6.28 2.49 2.40
CA LEU A 174 7.63 2.27 1.89
C LEU A 174 7.86 3.25 0.74
N LEU A 175 8.96 3.97 0.78
CA LEU A 175 9.40 4.89 -0.27
C LEU A 175 10.60 4.28 -1.00
N ASP A 176 10.48 4.05 -2.30
CA ASP A 176 11.60 3.59 -3.11
C ASP A 176 12.52 4.74 -3.57
N PRO A 177 13.71 4.44 -4.12
CA PRO A 177 14.63 5.48 -4.63
C PRO A 177 14.06 6.32 -5.78
N ALA A 178 13.03 5.83 -6.48
CA ALA A 178 12.35 6.56 -7.56
C ALA A 178 11.20 7.47 -7.05
N GLY A 179 10.94 7.48 -5.74
CA GLY A 179 9.89 8.28 -5.12
C GLY A 179 8.50 7.63 -5.14
N ARG A 180 8.38 6.35 -5.50
CA ARG A 180 7.10 5.63 -5.44
C ARG A 180 6.81 5.23 -4.00
N LYS A 181 5.55 5.42 -3.60
CA LYS A 181 5.05 5.08 -2.27
C LYS A 181 4.24 3.78 -2.33
N PHE A 182 4.54 2.85 -1.43
CA PHE A 182 3.78 1.62 -1.20
C PHE A 182 3.14 1.71 0.18
N PRO A 183 1.82 1.92 0.27
CA PRO A 183 1.13 2.08 1.56
C PRO A 183 1.24 0.84 2.43
N VAL A 184 1.39 1.05 3.74
CA VAL A 184 1.34 0.01 4.76
C VAL A 184 0.08 0.23 5.59
N PRO A 185 -0.89 -0.69 5.58
CA PRO A 185 -2.10 -0.55 6.39
C PRO A 185 -1.80 -0.78 7.87
N GLU A 186 -2.42 0.01 8.74
CA GLU A 186 -2.39 -0.24 10.18
C GLU A 186 -3.21 -1.49 10.52
N ARG A 187 -2.80 -2.21 11.56
CA ARG A 187 -3.55 -3.38 12.05
C ARG A 187 -4.92 -2.96 12.58
N ALA A 188 -5.95 -3.68 12.15
CA ALA A 188 -7.32 -3.41 12.59
C ALA A 188 -7.59 -3.78 14.06
N ASP A 189 -6.74 -4.64 14.65
CA ASP A 189 -6.84 -5.14 16.03
C ASP A 189 -5.96 -4.38 17.03
N ASN A 190 -5.38 -3.25 16.64
CA ASN A 190 -4.67 -2.37 17.56
C ASN A 190 -5.59 -1.90 18.70
N ALA A 191 -5.05 -1.90 19.93
CA ALA A 191 -5.80 -1.46 21.11
C ALA A 191 -6.12 0.04 21.07
N ILE A 192 -5.31 0.83 20.37
CA ILE A 192 -5.44 2.27 20.18
C ILE A 192 -5.95 2.53 18.77
N LYS A 193 -6.92 3.42 18.63
CA LYS A 193 -7.46 3.78 17.32
C LYS A 193 -6.43 4.52 16.48
N PRO A 194 -6.45 4.36 15.15
CA PRO A 194 -5.57 5.10 14.26
C PRO A 194 -5.58 6.60 14.55
N GLY A 195 -4.39 7.16 14.67
CA GLY A 195 -4.19 8.59 14.90
C GLY A 195 -4.33 9.09 16.33
N GLU A 196 -4.76 8.26 17.29
CA GLU A 196 -4.80 8.64 18.71
C GLU A 196 -3.41 8.51 19.35
N PRO A 197 -3.09 9.29 20.39
CA PRO A 197 -1.81 9.15 21.12
C PRO A 197 -1.61 7.76 21.71
N GLY A 198 -0.40 7.21 21.61
CA GLY A 198 -0.02 5.91 22.12
C GLY A 198 0.80 5.08 21.16
N VAL A 199 0.95 3.78 21.47
CA VAL A 199 1.76 2.86 20.68
C VAL A 199 0.93 2.25 19.54
N HIS A 200 1.40 2.45 18.32
CA HIS A 200 0.85 1.88 17.10
C HIS A 200 1.77 0.81 16.53
N THR A 201 1.18 -0.25 16.00
CA THR A 201 1.91 -1.38 15.42
C THR A 201 1.31 -1.76 14.08
N TYR A 202 2.17 -2.01 13.12
CA TYR A 202 1.87 -2.51 11.78
C TYR A 202 2.53 -3.87 11.63
N ASP A 203 1.83 -4.79 11.01
CA ASP A 203 2.34 -6.11 10.65
C ASP A 203 2.17 -6.26 9.13
N TYR A 204 3.27 -6.09 8.41
CA TYR A 204 3.24 -5.93 6.96
C TYR A 204 3.92 -7.10 6.26
N GLU A 205 3.21 -7.73 5.35
CA GLU A 205 3.62 -8.89 4.55
C GLU A 205 3.72 -8.56 3.04
N GLY A 206 3.74 -7.28 2.68
CA GLY A 206 3.80 -6.87 1.28
C GLY A 206 2.50 -7.02 0.49
N GLY A 207 1.38 -7.38 1.12
CA GLY A 207 0.09 -7.66 0.48
C GLY A 207 -0.06 -9.09 -0.03
N VAL A 208 0.94 -9.95 0.20
CA VAL A 208 0.99 -11.33 -0.34
C VAL A 208 -0.11 -12.20 0.26
N ASP A 209 -0.49 -12.00 1.52
CA ASP A 209 -1.58 -12.73 2.18
C ASP A 209 -2.93 -12.52 1.48
N LEU A 210 -3.12 -11.37 0.84
CA LEU A 210 -4.29 -11.05 0.02
C LEU A 210 -4.09 -11.40 -1.47
N GLY A 211 -2.97 -12.02 -1.84
CA GLY A 211 -2.62 -12.40 -3.21
C GLY A 211 -2.13 -11.23 -4.08
N ALA A 212 -1.84 -10.07 -3.48
CA ALA A 212 -1.23 -8.96 -4.18
C ALA A 212 0.28 -9.19 -4.40
N MET A 213 0.82 -8.60 -5.45
CA MET A 213 2.27 -8.60 -5.64
C MET A 213 2.90 -7.65 -4.62
N PRO A 214 3.93 -8.09 -3.89
CA PRO A 214 4.64 -7.24 -2.95
C PRO A 214 5.43 -6.14 -3.69
N PRO A 215 5.94 -5.13 -2.96
CA PRO A 215 6.91 -4.20 -3.52
C PRO A 215 8.09 -4.97 -4.16
N PRO A 216 8.63 -4.51 -5.30
CA PRO A 216 9.78 -5.15 -5.93
C PRO A 216 10.97 -5.31 -4.99
N ASP A 217 11.82 -6.30 -5.24
CA ASP A 217 13.06 -6.45 -4.48
C ASP A 217 13.90 -5.16 -4.55
N GLY A 218 14.42 -4.75 -3.40
CA GLY A 218 15.18 -3.51 -3.30
C GLY A 218 15.25 -2.93 -1.89
N THR A 219 15.90 -1.78 -1.78
CA THR A 219 15.99 -1.04 -0.52
C THR A 219 15.00 0.11 -0.50
N TYR A 220 14.29 0.25 0.60
CA TYR A 220 13.24 1.23 0.84
C TYR A 220 13.53 2.05 2.08
N GLN A 221 12.96 3.26 2.14
CA GLN A 221 12.78 4.00 3.39
C GLN A 221 11.34 3.80 3.85
N VAL A 222 11.15 3.08 4.95
CA VAL A 222 9.85 3.06 5.64
C VAL A 222 9.67 4.43 6.27
N THR A 223 8.60 5.11 5.90
CA THR A 223 8.33 6.48 6.33
C THR A 223 6.97 6.52 7.02
N ALA A 224 6.93 7.09 8.21
CA ALA A 224 5.70 7.50 8.89
C ALA A 224 5.59 9.03 8.82
N GLU A 225 4.53 9.53 8.21
CA GLU A 225 4.17 10.96 8.16
C GLU A 225 2.98 11.18 9.08
N ALA A 226 3.13 12.02 10.12
CA ALA A 226 2.05 12.38 11.03
C ALA A 226 1.68 13.85 10.82
N THR A 227 0.41 14.12 10.51
CA THR A 227 -0.15 15.46 10.35
C THR A 227 -1.25 15.66 11.38
N ASP A 228 -1.12 16.63 12.27
CA ASP A 228 -2.16 16.94 13.24
C ASP A 228 -3.30 17.79 12.62
N ASP A 229 -4.35 18.04 13.41
CA ASP A 229 -5.54 18.76 12.95
C ASP A 229 -5.24 20.24 12.60
N SER A 230 -4.15 20.80 13.13
CA SER A 230 -3.67 22.16 12.81
C SER A 230 -2.77 22.22 11.56
N GLY A 231 -2.33 21.07 11.05
CA GLY A 231 -1.48 20.94 9.85
C GLY A 231 0.02 20.83 10.15
N ASN A 232 0.43 20.65 11.40
CA ASN A 232 1.83 20.36 11.71
C ASN A 232 2.17 18.96 11.21
N LEU A 233 3.23 18.83 10.42
CA LEU A 233 3.70 17.60 9.80
C LEU A 233 5.07 17.22 10.36
N VAL A 234 5.18 15.99 10.85
CA VAL A 234 6.46 15.38 11.23
C VAL A 234 6.67 14.06 10.49
N ARG A 235 7.93 13.65 10.35
CA ARG A 235 8.31 12.40 9.69
C ARG A 235 9.32 11.63 10.52
N ALA A 236 9.17 10.30 10.51
CA ALA A 236 10.19 9.37 10.97
C ALA A 236 10.48 8.36 9.86
N THR A 237 11.74 7.93 9.73
CA THR A 237 12.16 7.00 8.68
C THR A 237 13.10 5.93 9.20
N ALA A 238 13.03 4.73 8.62
CA ALA A 238 13.96 3.64 8.87
C ALA A 238 14.18 2.82 7.59
N PRO A 239 15.37 2.22 7.38
CA PRO A 239 15.62 1.40 6.20
C PRO A 239 14.94 0.04 6.28
N LEU A 240 14.52 -0.48 5.12
CA LEU A 240 14.00 -1.83 4.94
C LEU A 240 14.47 -2.40 3.60
N THR A 241 14.88 -3.66 3.59
CA THR A 241 15.21 -4.38 2.35
C THR A 241 14.17 -5.47 2.08
N VAL A 242 13.59 -5.46 0.88
CA VAL A 242 12.71 -6.50 0.34
C VAL A 242 13.54 -7.41 -0.55
N VAL A 243 13.45 -8.73 -0.36
CA VAL A 243 14.22 -9.74 -1.13
C VAL A 243 13.36 -10.96 -1.38
N ASP A 244 13.51 -11.56 -2.56
CA ASP A 244 12.79 -12.78 -2.96
C ASP A 244 11.25 -12.64 -2.80
N GLY A 245 10.70 -11.43 -3.00
CA GLY A 245 9.29 -11.15 -2.84
C GLY A 245 8.44 -11.67 -4.00
N GLY A 246 7.24 -12.20 -3.68
CA GLY A 246 6.29 -12.66 -4.71
C GLY A 246 5.21 -13.58 -4.17
N VAL A 247 4.20 -13.86 -4.99
CA VAL A 247 3.10 -14.74 -4.63
C VAL A 247 3.43 -16.18 -5.04
N PRO A 248 3.53 -17.12 -4.08
CA PRO A 248 3.79 -18.52 -4.39
C PRO A 248 2.57 -19.15 -5.07
N ARG A 249 2.81 -19.91 -6.14
CA ARG A 249 1.78 -20.62 -6.88
C ARG A 249 2.24 -22.02 -7.24
N ALA A 250 1.47 -23.01 -6.84
CA ALA A 250 1.72 -24.40 -7.18
C ALA A 250 0.43 -25.07 -7.60
N GLU A 251 0.53 -26.18 -8.35
CA GLU A 251 -0.62 -26.98 -8.74
C GLU A 251 -0.23 -28.44 -8.91
N ILE A 252 -1.23 -29.33 -8.72
CA ILE A 252 -1.14 -30.70 -9.22
C ILE A 252 -1.42 -30.66 -10.73
N VAL A 253 -0.43 -31.05 -11.52
CA VAL A 253 -0.46 -30.94 -12.99
C VAL A 253 -1.47 -31.93 -13.58
N GLY A 254 -2.58 -31.42 -14.08
CA GLY A 254 -3.54 -32.17 -14.90
C GLY A 254 -3.97 -33.52 -14.31
N ALA A 255 -4.15 -34.54 -15.17
CA ALA A 255 -4.56 -35.90 -14.81
C ALA A 255 -3.42 -36.80 -14.30
N THR A 256 -2.37 -36.23 -13.68
CA THR A 256 -1.22 -37.00 -13.19
C THR A 256 -1.44 -37.65 -11.83
N ALA A 257 -2.50 -37.26 -11.10
CA ALA A 257 -2.84 -37.88 -9.83
C ALA A 257 -3.48 -39.25 -10.07
N ILE A 258 -2.89 -40.30 -9.51
CA ILE A 258 -3.33 -41.67 -9.64
C ILE A 258 -3.30 -42.32 -8.26
N ILE A 259 -4.40 -43.01 -7.90
CA ILE A 259 -4.50 -43.84 -6.70
C ILE A 259 -4.75 -45.29 -7.14
N ALA A 260 -3.91 -46.22 -6.71
CA ALA A 260 -3.99 -47.64 -7.10
C ALA A 260 -3.38 -48.55 -6.02
N PRO A 261 -3.79 -49.84 -5.96
CA PRO A 261 -4.90 -50.45 -6.71
C PRO A 261 -6.28 -50.04 -6.16
N THR A 262 -7.35 -50.29 -6.91
CA THR A 262 -8.73 -50.00 -6.49
C THR A 262 -9.32 -51.04 -5.55
N SER A 263 -8.55 -52.05 -5.17
CA SER A 263 -8.89 -53.10 -4.22
C SER A 263 -7.64 -53.46 -3.42
N VAL A 264 -7.71 -53.33 -2.08
CA VAL A 264 -6.55 -53.53 -1.19
C VAL A 264 -6.96 -54.47 -0.05
N PRO A 265 -6.35 -55.67 0.06
CA PRO A 265 -6.59 -56.56 1.20
C PRO A 265 -5.96 -55.99 2.49
N LEU A 266 -6.42 -56.53 3.62
CA LEU A 266 -5.73 -56.23 4.91
C LEU A 266 -4.26 -56.65 4.83
N GLY A 267 -3.36 -55.75 5.25
CA GLY A 267 -1.92 -55.87 5.09
C GLY A 267 -1.40 -55.40 3.73
N GLY A 268 -2.27 -55.20 2.76
CA GLY A 268 -1.89 -54.65 1.44
C GLY A 268 -1.60 -53.14 1.48
N THR A 269 -1.09 -52.64 0.35
CA THR A 269 -0.63 -51.25 0.25
C THR A 269 -1.34 -50.50 -0.87
N LEU A 270 -1.95 -49.39 -0.52
CA LEU A 270 -2.43 -48.37 -1.46
C LEU A 270 -1.28 -47.44 -1.82
N ARG A 271 -1.16 -47.12 -3.10
CA ARG A 271 -0.17 -46.18 -3.60
C ARG A 271 -0.85 -44.99 -4.26
N PHE A 272 -0.29 -43.82 -4.10
CA PHE A 272 -0.61 -42.67 -4.96
C PHE A 272 0.64 -42.13 -5.68
N THR A 273 0.42 -41.45 -6.77
CA THR A 273 1.39 -40.61 -7.47
C THR A 273 0.70 -39.32 -7.93
N ALA A 274 1.40 -38.20 -7.91
CA ALA A 274 0.94 -36.94 -8.48
C ALA A 274 2.15 -36.11 -8.91
N THR A 275 2.04 -35.37 -10.00
CA THR A 275 3.06 -34.39 -10.40
C THR A 275 2.65 -33.02 -9.88
N VAL A 276 3.55 -32.37 -9.16
CA VAL A 276 3.37 -31.00 -8.68
C VAL A 276 4.27 -30.07 -9.44
N GLY A 277 3.74 -28.94 -9.93
CA GLY A 277 4.49 -27.88 -10.58
C GLY A 277 4.47 -26.60 -9.76
N ASN A 278 5.62 -25.93 -9.64
CA ASN A 278 5.68 -24.54 -9.22
C ASN A 278 5.43 -23.67 -10.46
N ILE A 279 4.25 -23.07 -10.52
CA ILE A 279 3.80 -22.16 -11.60
C ILE A 279 3.90 -20.69 -11.21
N GLY A 280 4.44 -20.41 -10.02
CA GLY A 280 4.69 -19.07 -9.51
C GLY A 280 6.03 -18.49 -9.95
N THR A 281 6.31 -17.30 -9.45
CA THR A 281 7.57 -16.58 -9.72
C THR A 281 8.60 -16.73 -8.61
N VAL A 282 8.19 -17.27 -7.45
CA VAL A 282 9.04 -17.47 -6.28
C VAL A 282 9.22 -18.97 -5.97
N PRO A 283 10.34 -19.36 -5.33
CA PRO A 283 10.51 -20.72 -4.83
C PRO A 283 9.43 -21.09 -3.81
N ILE A 284 8.97 -22.33 -3.83
CA ILE A 284 8.03 -22.85 -2.84
C ILE A 284 8.75 -23.81 -1.90
N ARG A 285 8.59 -23.60 -0.59
CA ARG A 285 9.26 -24.38 0.45
C ARG A 285 8.51 -25.69 0.70
N THR A 286 9.27 -26.76 0.95
CA THR A 286 8.71 -28.06 1.32
C THR A 286 9.60 -28.78 2.33
N LYS A 287 9.03 -29.79 3.02
CA LYS A 287 9.70 -30.60 4.02
C LYS A 287 9.06 -31.99 4.07
N GLY A 288 9.81 -33.00 4.49
CA GLY A 288 9.32 -34.39 4.64
C GLY A 288 8.06 -34.54 5.49
N PRO A 289 7.50 -35.75 5.54
CA PRO A 289 8.06 -37.02 5.03
C PRO A 289 8.25 -36.98 3.52
N TRP A 290 9.39 -37.49 3.05
CA TRP A 290 9.72 -37.40 1.62
C TRP A 290 8.90 -38.37 0.76
N SER A 291 8.82 -38.06 -0.54
CA SER A 291 8.20 -38.90 -1.56
C SER A 291 8.69 -40.35 -1.45
N GLY A 292 7.77 -41.31 -1.44
CA GLY A 292 8.05 -42.73 -1.25
C GLY A 292 7.92 -43.23 0.20
N THR A 293 7.74 -42.37 1.19
CA THR A 293 7.48 -42.78 2.57
C THR A 293 6.21 -43.63 2.68
N LEU A 294 6.30 -44.71 3.47
CA LEU A 294 5.21 -45.60 3.79
C LEU A 294 4.55 -45.16 5.11
N TYR A 295 3.24 -44.99 5.11
CA TYR A 295 2.39 -44.88 6.29
C TYR A 295 1.68 -46.23 6.56
N GLU A 296 1.51 -46.55 7.81
CA GLU A 296 0.41 -47.49 8.19
C GLU A 296 -0.89 -46.68 8.29
N SER A 297 -2.02 -47.29 7.97
CA SER A 297 -3.29 -46.58 7.87
C SER A 297 -3.72 -45.87 9.17
N LEU A 298 -3.29 -46.34 10.33
CA LEU A 298 -3.52 -45.71 11.64
C LEU A 298 -2.57 -44.54 11.94
N GLN A 299 -1.54 -44.33 11.13
CA GLN A 299 -0.60 -43.24 11.28
C GLN A 299 -1.09 -41.97 10.57
N ASN A 300 -0.48 -40.85 10.91
CA ASN A 300 -0.58 -39.59 10.21
C ASN A 300 0.79 -38.88 10.23
N PHE A 301 0.93 -37.73 9.58
CA PHE A 301 2.23 -37.07 9.51
C PHE A 301 2.82 -36.71 10.87
N ASN A 302 1.99 -36.42 11.91
CA ASN A 302 2.48 -36.15 13.25
C ASN A 302 3.08 -37.39 13.92
N THR A 303 2.55 -38.59 13.67
CA THR A 303 3.11 -39.83 14.22
C THR A 303 4.48 -40.16 13.65
N LEU A 304 4.84 -39.55 12.50
CA LEU A 304 6.18 -39.59 11.90
C LEU A 304 7.05 -38.41 12.34
N ALA A 305 6.72 -37.74 13.46
CA ALA A 305 7.41 -36.56 13.98
C ALA A 305 7.49 -35.39 12.99
N GLN A 306 6.50 -35.28 12.11
CA GLN A 306 6.34 -34.13 11.22
C GLN A 306 5.12 -33.32 11.67
N TYR A 307 5.27 -32.01 11.65
CA TYR A 307 4.22 -31.09 12.11
C TYR A 307 3.89 -30.11 11.01
N GLU A 308 2.76 -29.44 11.11
CA GLU A 308 2.42 -28.32 10.25
C GLU A 308 3.37 -27.16 10.55
N GLU A 309 3.92 -26.58 9.49
CA GLU A 309 4.75 -25.38 9.57
C GLU A 309 4.22 -24.35 8.56
N PRO A 310 4.12 -23.06 8.96
CA PRO A 310 3.68 -22.02 8.05
C PRO A 310 4.46 -22.03 6.73
N GLY A 311 3.77 -21.90 5.61
CA GLY A 311 4.39 -21.74 4.30
C GLY A 311 4.93 -23.01 3.64
N LEU A 312 4.79 -24.20 4.25
CA LEU A 312 5.19 -25.45 3.60
C LEU A 312 4.18 -25.92 2.56
N PHE A 313 4.68 -26.36 1.42
CA PHE A 313 3.88 -27.12 0.45
C PHE A 313 4.06 -28.60 0.64
N ARG A 314 2.93 -29.35 0.75
CA ARG A 314 2.88 -30.81 0.84
C ARG A 314 1.73 -31.37 0.03
N VAL A 315 1.94 -32.55 -0.56
CA VAL A 315 0.87 -33.35 -1.13
C VAL A 315 0.27 -34.22 -0.03
N GLY A 316 -1.05 -34.22 0.06
CA GLY A 316 -1.78 -35.05 1.02
C GLY A 316 -2.71 -36.05 0.35
N VAL A 317 -3.00 -37.15 1.07
CA VAL A 317 -4.08 -38.07 0.74
C VAL A 317 -5.07 -38.08 1.89
N ASP A 318 -6.37 -37.99 1.54
CA ASP A 318 -7.48 -38.10 2.45
C ASP A 318 -8.52 -39.10 1.93
N PHE A 319 -9.50 -39.46 2.73
CA PHE A 319 -10.48 -40.44 2.39
C PHE A 319 -11.87 -40.15 2.99
N GLU A 320 -12.87 -40.72 2.36
CA GLU A 320 -14.27 -40.64 2.79
C GLU A 320 -14.45 -41.30 4.17
N GLY A 321 -15.12 -40.61 5.09
CA GLY A 321 -15.33 -41.09 6.46
C GLY A 321 -14.14 -40.87 7.38
N ASN A 322 -13.13 -40.07 6.98
CA ASN A 322 -12.05 -39.70 7.87
C ASN A 322 -12.57 -38.94 9.11
N SER A 323 -12.51 -39.63 10.26
CA SER A 323 -12.95 -39.11 11.57
C SER A 323 -11.80 -38.68 12.48
N SER A 324 -10.57 -38.63 11.98
CA SER A 324 -9.38 -38.29 12.76
C SER A 324 -9.31 -36.82 13.24
N GLY A 325 -10.22 -35.95 12.80
CA GLY A 325 -10.20 -34.52 13.04
C GLY A 325 -9.09 -33.78 12.29
N ARG A 326 -8.38 -34.47 11.40
CA ARG A 326 -7.31 -33.92 10.55
C ARG A 326 -7.66 -34.10 9.08
N PHE A 327 -7.68 -33.01 8.35
CA PHE A 327 -7.77 -33.07 6.89
C PHE A 327 -6.43 -33.55 6.33
N TYR A 328 -6.48 -34.45 5.35
CA TYR A 328 -5.29 -35.01 4.70
C TYR A 328 -4.26 -35.55 5.70
N PRO A 329 -4.62 -36.63 6.44
CA PRO A 329 -3.79 -37.17 7.52
C PRO A 329 -2.44 -37.70 7.02
N TYR A 330 -2.38 -38.16 5.77
CA TYR A 330 -1.15 -38.62 5.13
C TYR A 330 -0.61 -37.50 4.26
N ARG A 331 0.59 -36.99 4.60
CA ARG A 331 1.21 -35.87 3.85
C ARG A 331 2.66 -36.22 3.48
N TRP A 332 3.06 -35.78 2.29
CA TRP A 332 4.43 -35.93 1.79
C TRP A 332 4.96 -34.61 1.26
N GLY A 333 6.26 -34.36 1.47
CA GLY A 333 6.98 -33.27 0.85
C GLY A 333 7.04 -33.40 -0.67
N LEU A 334 7.33 -32.30 -1.34
CA LEU A 334 7.41 -32.24 -2.80
C LEU A 334 8.68 -32.97 -3.28
N GLY A 335 8.54 -34.19 -3.81
CA GLY A 335 9.65 -34.97 -4.35
C GLY A 335 10.56 -35.58 -3.28
N LYS A 336 11.81 -35.84 -3.66
CA LYS A 336 12.90 -36.25 -2.78
C LYS A 336 13.84 -35.07 -2.55
N GLU A 337 14.67 -35.15 -1.51
CA GLU A 337 15.68 -34.11 -1.25
C GLU A 337 16.57 -33.81 -2.46
N SER A 338 16.91 -34.85 -3.24
CA SER A 338 17.73 -34.72 -4.45
C SER A 338 17.09 -33.95 -5.60
N ASP A 339 15.76 -33.81 -5.56
CA ASP A 339 14.98 -33.15 -6.61
C ASP A 339 14.80 -31.64 -6.35
N LEU A 340 15.33 -31.17 -5.21
CA LEU A 340 15.05 -29.84 -4.66
C LEU A 340 16.32 -28.99 -4.54
N THR A 341 16.15 -27.69 -4.61
CA THR A 341 17.21 -26.73 -4.29
C THR A 341 17.30 -26.54 -2.78
N VAL A 342 18.52 -26.63 -2.23
CA VAL A 342 18.77 -26.43 -0.79
C VAL A 342 19.29 -25.02 -0.57
N LYS A 343 18.61 -24.27 0.32
CA LYS A 343 19.12 -23.02 0.87
C LYS A 343 19.48 -23.25 2.35
N THR A 344 20.59 -22.67 2.82
CA THR A 344 20.98 -22.73 4.24
C THR A 344 20.82 -21.32 4.83
N LEU A 345 19.95 -21.20 5.84
CA LEU A 345 19.71 -19.97 6.57
C LEU A 345 19.98 -20.24 8.07
N ASN A 346 20.83 -19.46 8.69
CA ASN A 346 21.19 -19.59 10.12
C ASN A 346 21.62 -21.04 10.51
N GLY A 347 22.33 -21.72 9.59
CA GLY A 347 22.78 -23.11 9.82
C GLY A 347 21.73 -24.20 9.59
N GLN A 348 20.49 -23.83 9.31
CA GLN A 348 19.39 -24.75 9.01
C GLN A 348 19.19 -24.89 7.49
N LYS A 349 18.98 -26.13 7.01
CA LYS A 349 18.70 -26.43 5.60
C LYS A 349 17.20 -26.35 5.34
N TYR A 350 16.86 -25.66 4.25
CA TYR A 350 15.51 -25.54 3.72
C TYR A 350 15.48 -26.02 2.27
N TYR A 351 14.41 -26.68 1.88
CA TYR A 351 14.25 -27.33 0.59
C TYR A 351 13.19 -26.62 -0.23
N TYR A 352 13.51 -26.32 -1.49
CA TYR A 352 12.68 -25.52 -2.38
C TYR A 352 12.48 -26.17 -3.74
N LEU A 353 11.26 -26.16 -4.23
CA LEU A 353 10.95 -26.37 -5.64
C LEU A 353 10.97 -24.99 -6.34
N MET A 354 11.92 -24.82 -7.27
CA MET A 354 12.11 -23.54 -7.94
C MET A 354 11.00 -23.23 -8.96
N PRO A 355 10.78 -21.96 -9.34
CA PRO A 355 9.85 -21.59 -10.39
C PRO A 355 10.03 -22.42 -11.67
N ASN A 356 8.91 -22.80 -12.29
CA ASN A 356 8.84 -23.63 -13.50
C ASN A 356 9.36 -25.07 -13.35
N GLN A 357 9.78 -25.49 -12.15
CA GLN A 357 10.13 -26.89 -11.89
C GLN A 357 8.89 -27.73 -11.60
N ARG A 358 9.00 -29.03 -11.89
CA ARG A 358 8.00 -30.06 -11.59
C ARG A 358 8.66 -31.25 -10.91
N VAL A 359 7.96 -31.84 -9.95
CA VAL A 359 8.39 -33.06 -9.26
C VAL A 359 7.25 -34.08 -9.18
N VAL A 360 7.61 -35.35 -9.18
CA VAL A 360 6.67 -36.44 -8.91
C VAL A 360 6.68 -36.72 -7.42
N VAL A 361 5.52 -36.66 -6.82
CA VAL A 361 5.28 -37.05 -5.41
C VAL A 361 4.57 -38.39 -5.42
N SER A 362 5.08 -39.34 -4.67
CA SER A 362 4.45 -40.63 -4.45
C SER A 362 4.38 -40.95 -2.97
N GLY A 363 3.41 -41.79 -2.58
CA GLY A 363 3.30 -42.25 -1.22
C GLY A 363 2.62 -43.60 -1.14
N LEU A 364 2.81 -44.27 -0.02
CA LEU A 364 2.33 -45.60 0.26
C LEU A 364 1.54 -45.59 1.57
N ILE A 365 0.36 -46.28 1.59
CA ILE A 365 -0.47 -46.45 2.77
C ILE A 365 -0.77 -47.95 2.93
N LYS A 366 -0.16 -48.58 3.94
CA LYS A 366 -0.40 -50.00 4.29
C LYS A 366 -1.66 -50.07 5.13
N ILE A 367 -2.64 -50.87 4.69
CA ILE A 367 -3.88 -51.05 5.39
C ILE A 367 -3.70 -52.05 6.56
N VAL A 368 -3.67 -51.56 7.78
CA VAL A 368 -3.45 -52.38 9.00
C VAL A 368 -4.72 -52.58 9.78
N ASP A 369 -5.74 -51.76 9.61
CA ASP A 369 -7.07 -51.92 10.23
C ASP A 369 -8.17 -51.49 9.23
N LYS A 370 -9.06 -52.43 8.91
CA LYS A 370 -10.19 -52.18 8.02
C LYS A 370 -11.32 -51.36 8.67
N ASN A 371 -11.43 -51.39 10.00
CA ASN A 371 -12.49 -50.71 10.72
C ASN A 371 -12.33 -49.18 10.72
N GLN A 372 -11.14 -48.72 10.35
CA GLN A 372 -10.85 -47.29 10.13
C GLN A 372 -11.67 -46.72 8.94
N PHE A 373 -12.06 -47.58 8.00
CA PHE A 373 -12.72 -47.17 6.76
C PHE A 373 -14.21 -47.51 6.79
N ASN A 374 -15.04 -46.48 6.85
CA ASN A 374 -16.48 -46.61 6.75
C ASN A 374 -17.00 -45.53 5.77
N PRO A 375 -17.56 -45.94 4.60
CA PRO A 375 -17.91 -47.31 4.13
C PRO A 375 -16.67 -48.17 3.77
N ILE A 376 -16.84 -49.46 3.58
CA ILE A 376 -15.79 -50.46 3.24
C ILE A 376 -15.12 -50.14 1.90
N ALA A 377 -15.75 -49.37 1.04
CA ALA A 377 -15.22 -48.90 -0.23
C ALA A 377 -15.25 -47.36 -0.30
N PRO A 378 -14.44 -46.69 0.54
CA PRO A 378 -14.40 -45.22 0.56
C PRO A 378 -13.76 -44.67 -0.71
N PHE A 379 -14.06 -43.41 -0.99
CA PHE A 379 -13.27 -42.66 -1.93
C PHE A 379 -11.99 -42.15 -1.25
N PHE A 380 -10.87 -42.27 -1.94
CA PHE A 380 -9.62 -41.63 -1.61
C PHE A 380 -9.36 -40.52 -2.64
N TRP A 381 -8.72 -39.44 -2.22
CA TRP A 381 -8.34 -38.32 -3.11
C TRP A 381 -7.01 -37.71 -2.71
N VAL A 382 -6.38 -37.01 -3.65
CA VAL A 382 -5.14 -36.27 -3.44
C VAL A 382 -5.44 -34.80 -3.30
N GLY A 383 -4.67 -34.09 -2.48
CA GLY A 383 -4.70 -32.65 -2.37
C GLY A 383 -3.31 -32.04 -2.30
N LEU A 384 -3.22 -30.74 -2.58
CA LEU A 384 -2.00 -29.95 -2.41
C LEU A 384 -2.26 -28.88 -1.34
N TYR A 385 -1.44 -28.90 -0.32
CA TYR A 385 -1.51 -27.99 0.82
C TYR A 385 -0.42 -26.93 0.74
N HIS A 386 -0.77 -25.69 1.03
CA HIS A 386 0.10 -24.64 1.50
C HIS A 386 -0.23 -24.46 2.98
N GLU A 387 0.57 -25.03 3.86
CA GLU A 387 0.26 -25.20 5.28
C GLU A 387 0.10 -23.86 5.98
N GLN A 388 -0.95 -23.74 6.79
CA GLN A 388 -1.41 -22.54 7.49
C GLN A 388 -1.79 -21.35 6.59
N VAL A 389 -1.84 -21.56 5.26
CA VAL A 389 -2.28 -20.57 4.29
C VAL A 389 -3.57 -21.01 3.62
N ARG A 390 -3.56 -22.12 2.85
CA ARG A 390 -4.74 -22.63 2.15
C ARG A 390 -4.57 -24.05 1.62
N ILE A 391 -5.68 -24.69 1.27
CA ILE A 391 -5.68 -25.84 0.39
C ILE A 391 -5.60 -25.31 -1.05
N VAL A 392 -4.55 -25.69 -1.77
CA VAL A 392 -4.30 -25.21 -3.14
C VAL A 392 -5.11 -26.01 -4.16
N ASN A 393 -5.04 -27.35 -4.05
CA ASN A 393 -5.90 -28.27 -4.79
C ASN A 393 -6.61 -29.19 -3.80
N ASP A 394 -7.91 -29.34 -3.94
CA ASP A 394 -8.73 -30.20 -3.09
C ASP A 394 -9.37 -31.31 -3.90
N ARG A 395 -9.40 -32.51 -3.32
CA ARG A 395 -10.11 -33.70 -3.84
C ARG A 395 -9.80 -34.04 -5.30
N ILE A 396 -8.52 -34.04 -5.65
CA ILE A 396 -8.07 -34.40 -6.99
C ILE A 396 -8.10 -35.92 -7.15
N ALA A 397 -8.53 -36.42 -8.31
CA ALA A 397 -8.62 -37.82 -8.70
C ALA A 397 -9.32 -38.72 -7.67
N PRO A 398 -10.58 -38.41 -7.26
CA PRO A 398 -11.30 -39.23 -6.30
C PRO A 398 -11.44 -40.65 -6.84
N THR A 399 -10.89 -41.62 -6.13
CA THR A 399 -10.82 -43.01 -6.55
C THR A 399 -11.46 -43.88 -5.49
N ARG A 400 -12.47 -44.68 -5.87
CA ARG A 400 -13.10 -45.63 -4.98
C ARG A 400 -12.19 -46.83 -4.77
N VAL A 401 -11.92 -47.16 -3.51
CA VAL A 401 -11.01 -48.27 -3.16
C VAL A 401 -11.72 -49.22 -2.19
N THR A 402 -11.85 -50.48 -2.59
CA THR A 402 -12.37 -51.54 -1.71
C THR A 402 -11.30 -51.99 -0.73
N ILE A 403 -11.59 -51.96 0.57
CA ILE A 403 -10.62 -52.23 1.64
C ILE A 403 -10.96 -53.50 2.40
N GLY A 404 -9.95 -54.33 2.66
CA GLY A 404 -10.01 -55.39 3.66
C GLY A 404 -10.95 -56.57 3.33
N PHE A 405 -10.94 -57.01 2.08
CA PHE A 405 -11.64 -58.20 1.68
C PHE A 405 -10.84 -59.47 2.04
#